data_eacd2fd7747b41a6431e1d44ab757622
#
_entry.id   eacd2fd7747b41a6431e1d44ab757622
#
_cell.length_a   1.000
_cell.length_b   1.000
_cell.length_c   1.000
_cell.angle_alpha   90.00
_cell.angle_beta   90.00
_cell.angle_gamma   90.00
#
_symmetry.space_group_name_H-M   'P 1'
#
loop_
_entity.id
_entity.type
_entity.pdbx_description
1 polymer ?
#
loop_
_entity_poly.entity_id
_entity_poly.type
_entity_poly.pdbx_seq_one_letter_code
_entity_poly.pdbx_strand_id
1 'polypeptide(L)'
;MDALKILLLFLLPVVFSSCKEKLDPHSVVETNRRQIERTELDDWIHANLVTPYNVEVQYRWNKNTAGKGTYVYPPKLEKVKDVLEAVCELGFELYTNPELGGENFLKGRSSLRIVLYGGGNPDNNGVELLYNPQTSAAEISLYNVNDFDPKKAETLYVLLRSFHHQMAKRLMELMPYERDAFLKISEARYTRGSTDLIAPPLGSYTTPKEKFGLNGWANMRGFYTMLSFLSAEDDFAEIVSTTLVSSPQEINDAAKRAATPEDADEPDPDPSVHQRYAKEAEQAHKEFTEKQKFVDAYIKKEWHIDFLRMQLMSVRRIDIYLKNH
;
A
#
# COMPACT_ATOMS: atom_id res chain seq x y z
N MET A 1 80.44 -12.61 49.65
CA MET A 1 80.28 -12.94 48.22
C MET A 1 78.82 -13.33 48.10
N ASP A 2 78.09 -12.69 47.26
CA ASP A 2 76.69 -12.83 46.80
C ASP A 2 75.64 -12.01 47.51
N ALA A 3 75.33 -10.99 46.79
CA ALA A 3 74.32 -9.98 47.12
C ALA A 3 72.92 -10.52 46.85
N LEU A 4 72.10 -10.68 47.89
CA LEU A 4 70.71 -10.96 47.80
C LEU A 4 69.93 -9.65 47.47
N LYS A 5 69.51 -9.46 46.26
CA LYS A 5 68.69 -8.37 45.87
C LYS A 5 67.26 -8.56 46.37
N ILE A 6 66.88 -7.80 47.37
CA ILE A 6 65.51 -7.72 47.87
C ILE A 6 64.72 -6.83 46.87
N LEU A 7 63.84 -7.46 46.12
CA LEU A 7 62.88 -6.80 45.24
C LEU A 7 61.67 -6.35 46.11
N LEU A 8 61.62 -5.09 46.43
CA LEU A 8 60.48 -4.48 47.13
C LEU A 8 59.33 -4.27 46.14
N LEU A 9 58.33 -5.15 46.22
CA LEU A 9 57.12 -5.04 45.42
C LEU A 9 56.21 -3.98 46.06
N PHE A 10 56.13 -2.77 45.47
CA PHE A 10 55.14 -1.77 45.82
C PHE A 10 53.76 -2.24 45.34
N LEU A 11 52.95 -2.75 46.25
CA LEU A 11 51.50 -2.87 46.05
C LEU A 11 50.86 -1.48 46.11
N LEU A 12 50.55 -0.90 44.96
CA LEU A 12 49.62 0.22 44.86
C LEU A 12 48.19 -0.33 45.08
N PRO A 13 47.45 0.17 46.08
CA PRO A 13 46.04 -0.10 46.17
C PRO A 13 45.33 0.71 45.03
N VAL A 14 44.88 0.00 44.00
CA VAL A 14 43.95 0.56 43.02
C VAL A 14 42.62 0.78 43.76
N VAL A 15 42.38 2.00 44.17
CA VAL A 15 41.08 2.44 44.69
C VAL A 15 40.11 2.45 43.52
N PHE A 16 39.35 1.38 43.36
CA PHE A 16 38.18 1.42 42.52
C PHE A 16 37.19 2.37 43.17
N SER A 17 37.22 3.63 42.73
CA SER A 17 36.16 4.57 42.97
C SER A 17 34.95 4.10 42.16
N SER A 18 34.18 3.18 42.75
CA SER A 18 32.87 2.81 42.23
C SER A 18 32.02 4.08 42.38
N CYS A 19 31.82 4.83 41.28
CA CYS A 19 30.74 5.78 41.18
C CYS A 19 29.44 4.99 41.45
N LYS A 20 28.94 5.08 42.68
CA LYS A 20 27.57 4.77 43.01
C LYS A 20 26.72 5.91 42.45
N GLU A 21 26.56 6.00 41.14
CA GLU A 21 25.41 6.67 40.59
C GLU A 21 24.19 5.98 41.22
N LYS A 22 23.45 6.68 42.01
CA LYS A 22 22.12 6.24 42.42
C LYS A 22 21.30 6.22 41.11
N LEU A 23 21.18 5.05 40.55
CA LEU A 23 20.21 4.82 39.48
C LEU A 23 18.88 5.32 40.01
N ASP A 24 18.31 6.33 39.34
CA ASP A 24 16.96 6.79 39.60
C ASP A 24 16.05 5.55 39.56
N PRO A 25 15.31 5.23 40.63
CA PRO A 25 14.40 4.07 40.64
C PRO A 25 13.31 4.20 39.59
N HIS A 26 13.12 5.36 39.00
CA HIS A 26 12.22 5.57 37.88
C HIS A 26 13.04 5.47 36.58
N SER A 27 12.75 4.43 35.80
CA SER A 27 13.29 4.25 34.45
C SER A 27 13.00 5.50 33.64
N VAL A 28 13.99 6.00 32.86
CA VAL A 28 13.79 7.09 31.89
C VAL A 28 12.64 6.75 30.92
N VAL A 29 12.41 5.44 30.69
CA VAL A 29 11.27 4.92 29.93
C VAL A 29 9.94 5.14 30.67
N GLU A 30 9.91 5.08 32.01
CA GLU A 30 8.70 5.36 32.82
C GLU A 30 8.45 6.86 32.96
N THR A 31 9.48 7.69 33.06
CA THR A 31 9.36 9.16 33.13
C THR A 31 9.01 9.74 31.75
N ASN A 32 9.42 9.11 30.65
CA ASN A 32 9.01 9.49 29.30
C ASN A 32 7.68 8.84 28.84
N ARG A 33 7.17 7.86 29.54
CA ARG A 33 5.76 7.55 29.58
C ARG A 33 5.04 8.64 30.39
N ARG A 34 5.09 9.90 29.96
CA ARG A 34 3.96 10.79 30.21
C ARG A 34 2.76 9.97 29.78
N GLN A 35 1.86 9.69 30.70
CA GLN A 35 0.54 9.17 30.36
C GLN A 35 0.00 10.16 29.33
N ILE A 36 0.15 9.82 28.07
CA ILE A 36 -0.57 10.51 27.00
C ILE A 36 -2.00 10.18 27.37
N GLU A 37 -2.72 11.14 27.94
CA GLU A 37 -4.11 10.95 28.28
C GLU A 37 -4.80 10.42 27.02
N ARG A 38 -5.38 9.24 27.17
CA ARG A 38 -6.17 8.66 26.08
C ARG A 38 -7.28 9.63 25.76
N THR A 39 -7.37 9.95 24.48
CA THR A 39 -8.44 10.81 23.97
C THR A 39 -9.63 9.95 23.53
N GLU A 40 -10.78 10.56 23.33
CA GLU A 40 -11.94 9.89 22.73
C GLU A 40 -11.58 9.21 21.38
N LEU A 41 -10.69 9.82 20.61
CA LEU A 41 -10.18 9.24 19.36
C LEU A 41 -9.36 7.96 19.61
N ASP A 42 -8.51 7.94 20.65
CA ASP A 42 -7.74 6.75 21.00
C ASP A 42 -8.65 5.61 21.45
N ASP A 43 -9.72 5.91 22.19
CA ASP A 43 -10.72 4.93 22.61
C ASP A 43 -11.52 4.40 21.42
N TRP A 44 -11.90 5.28 20.49
CA TRP A 44 -12.56 4.88 19.25
C TRP A 44 -11.66 3.97 18.40
N ILE A 45 -10.38 4.32 18.20
CA ILE A 45 -9.39 3.50 17.50
C ILE A 45 -9.24 2.13 18.15
N HIS A 46 -9.16 2.10 19.47
CA HIS A 46 -9.05 0.84 20.21
C HIS A 46 -10.27 -0.07 19.99
N ALA A 47 -11.48 0.48 20.05
CA ALA A 47 -12.71 -0.27 19.86
C ALA A 47 -12.90 -0.79 18.43
N ASN A 48 -12.52 0.01 17.41
CA ASN A 48 -12.84 -0.27 16.01
C ASN A 48 -11.70 -0.89 15.20
N LEU A 49 -10.45 -0.79 15.65
CA LEU A 49 -9.27 -1.32 14.93
C LEU A 49 -8.42 -2.25 15.78
N VAL A 50 -8.08 -1.86 17.02
CA VAL A 50 -7.20 -2.71 17.85
C VAL A 50 -7.95 -3.97 18.30
N THR A 51 -9.13 -3.83 18.87
CA THR A 51 -9.91 -4.96 19.40
C THR A 51 -10.31 -5.96 18.30
N PRO A 52 -10.94 -5.55 17.18
CA PRO A 52 -11.41 -6.51 16.17
C PRO A 52 -10.29 -7.03 15.26
N TYR A 53 -9.26 -6.24 14.93
CA TYR A 53 -8.28 -6.57 13.88
C TYR A 53 -6.84 -6.66 14.38
N ASN A 54 -6.58 -6.30 15.65
CA ASN A 54 -5.24 -6.20 16.25
C ASN A 54 -4.32 -5.24 15.45
N VAL A 55 -4.87 -4.12 15.00
CA VAL A 55 -4.17 -3.11 14.20
C VAL A 55 -3.90 -1.87 15.04
N GLU A 56 -2.62 -1.54 15.22
CA GLU A 56 -2.17 -0.29 15.83
C GLU A 56 -2.33 0.87 14.81
N VAL A 57 -2.74 2.06 15.27
CA VAL A 57 -2.78 3.27 14.44
C VAL A 57 -1.80 4.29 14.94
N GLN A 58 -0.88 4.69 14.06
CA GLN A 58 0.09 5.73 14.33
C GLN A 58 -0.28 7.01 13.57
N TYR A 59 -0.89 7.95 14.27
CA TYR A 59 -1.28 9.26 13.74
C TYR A 59 -0.61 10.43 14.44
N ARG A 60 0.05 10.17 15.59
CA ARG A 60 0.89 11.12 16.31
C ARG A 60 2.33 10.67 16.23
N TRP A 61 3.15 11.38 15.50
CA TRP A 61 4.56 11.09 15.37
C TRP A 61 5.36 12.36 15.12
N ASN A 62 6.65 12.34 15.46
CA ASN A 62 7.52 13.47 15.26
C ASN A 62 8.08 13.44 13.84
N LYS A 63 7.92 14.52 13.07
CA LYS A 63 8.48 14.68 11.73
C LYS A 63 9.99 14.38 11.65
N ASN A 64 10.72 14.53 12.75
CA ASN A 64 12.15 14.23 12.81
C ASN A 64 12.46 12.72 12.84
N THR A 65 11.46 11.86 13.04
CA THR A 65 11.59 10.39 12.94
C THR A 65 11.39 9.90 11.52
N ALA A 66 10.86 10.72 10.63
CA ALA A 66 10.82 10.44 9.20
C ALA A 66 12.24 10.40 8.63
N GLY A 67 12.51 9.47 7.71
CA GLY A 67 13.81 9.32 7.08
C GLY A 67 14.32 10.62 6.43
N LYS A 68 15.63 10.81 6.38
CA LYS A 68 16.22 11.96 5.70
C LYS A 68 15.79 12.00 4.22
N GLY A 69 15.34 13.15 3.74
CA GLY A 69 14.89 13.35 2.36
C GLY A 69 13.40 13.09 2.13
N THR A 70 12.62 12.76 3.15
CA THR A 70 11.17 12.64 3.04
C THR A 70 10.49 13.93 3.50
N TYR A 71 9.50 14.38 2.72
CA TYR A 71 8.68 15.57 3.06
C TYR A 71 7.37 15.20 3.77
N VAL A 72 7.37 14.09 4.49
CA VAL A 72 6.19 13.61 5.20
C VAL A 72 5.99 14.33 6.53
N TYR A 73 4.74 14.53 6.91
CA TYR A 73 4.32 15.15 8.17
C TYR A 73 3.07 14.46 8.72
N PRO A 74 2.86 14.53 10.06
CA PRO A 74 1.68 13.91 10.67
C PRO A 74 0.38 14.56 10.17
N PRO A 75 -0.75 13.82 10.20
CA PRO A 75 -2.05 14.33 9.80
C PRO A 75 -2.58 15.36 10.82
N LYS A 76 -3.52 16.19 10.36
CA LYS A 76 -4.37 16.99 11.23
C LYS A 76 -5.33 16.08 11.99
N LEU A 77 -5.48 16.33 13.30
CA LEU A 77 -6.26 15.43 14.17
C LEU A 77 -7.74 15.32 13.75
N GLU A 78 -8.32 16.42 13.31
CA GLU A 78 -9.70 16.46 12.82
C GLU A 78 -9.98 15.61 11.59
N LYS A 79 -8.93 15.19 10.85
CA LYS A 79 -9.04 14.35 9.65
C LYS A 79 -8.86 12.86 9.93
N VAL A 80 -8.28 12.53 11.07
CA VAL A 80 -7.89 11.14 11.39
C VAL A 80 -9.10 10.22 11.46
N LYS A 81 -10.15 10.65 12.15
CA LYS A 81 -11.33 9.83 12.38
C LYS A 81 -12.06 9.51 11.09
N ASP A 82 -12.32 10.52 10.25
CA ASP A 82 -13.03 10.36 8.97
C ASP A 82 -12.32 9.35 8.05
N VAL A 83 -10.97 9.43 7.96
CA VAL A 83 -10.17 8.47 7.18
C VAL A 83 -10.30 7.05 7.75
N LEU A 84 -10.19 6.90 9.06
CA LEU A 84 -10.25 5.59 9.69
C LEU A 84 -11.66 4.99 9.63
N GLU A 85 -12.72 5.80 9.73
CA GLU A 85 -14.10 5.34 9.54
C GLU A 85 -14.30 4.79 8.12
N ALA A 86 -13.85 5.50 7.09
CA ALA A 86 -13.91 5.02 5.71
C ALA A 86 -13.11 3.70 5.52
N VAL A 87 -11.92 3.60 6.11
CA VAL A 87 -11.10 2.38 6.04
C VAL A 87 -11.74 1.21 6.81
N CYS A 88 -12.37 1.45 7.96
CA CYS A 88 -13.10 0.42 8.68
C CYS A 88 -14.29 -0.08 7.85
N GLU A 89 -15.18 0.84 7.44
CA GLU A 89 -16.43 0.50 6.77
C GLU A 89 -16.21 -0.10 5.38
N LEU A 90 -15.38 0.54 4.54
CA LEU A 90 -15.21 0.13 3.14
C LEU A 90 -14.02 -0.79 2.91
N GLY A 91 -13.07 -0.82 3.86
CA GLY A 91 -11.90 -1.68 3.82
C GLY A 91 -12.09 -2.94 4.67
N PHE A 92 -11.78 -2.88 5.97
CA PHE A 92 -11.76 -4.06 6.84
C PHE A 92 -13.05 -4.88 6.82
N GLU A 93 -14.20 -4.22 6.92
CA GLU A 93 -15.50 -4.91 6.93
C GLU A 93 -15.85 -5.58 5.60
N LEU A 94 -15.25 -5.14 4.47
CA LEU A 94 -15.41 -5.83 3.20
C LEU A 94 -14.80 -7.24 3.29
N TYR A 95 -13.55 -7.35 3.78
CA TYR A 95 -12.86 -8.64 3.89
C TYR A 95 -13.48 -9.56 4.95
N THR A 96 -14.04 -9.00 6.02
CA THR A 96 -14.66 -9.77 7.11
C THR A 96 -16.17 -9.97 6.95
N ASN A 97 -16.72 -9.56 5.81
CA ASN A 97 -18.13 -9.75 5.53
C ASN A 97 -18.50 -11.26 5.55
N PRO A 98 -19.57 -11.67 6.25
CA PRO A 98 -19.99 -13.07 6.34
C PRO A 98 -20.25 -13.74 4.98
N GLU A 99 -20.61 -12.98 3.97
CA GLU A 99 -20.87 -13.47 2.61
C GLU A 99 -19.61 -13.61 1.77
N LEU A 100 -18.44 -13.16 2.27
CA LEU A 100 -17.15 -13.18 1.62
C LEU A 100 -16.15 -14.00 2.45
N GLY A 101 -15.19 -13.33 3.10
CA GLY A 101 -14.16 -14.00 3.90
C GLY A 101 -14.63 -14.43 5.31
N GLY A 102 -15.69 -13.80 5.82
CA GLY A 102 -16.22 -14.03 7.17
C GLY A 102 -15.39 -13.37 8.27
N GLU A 103 -15.94 -13.29 9.47
CA GLU A 103 -15.39 -12.55 10.63
C GLU A 103 -13.93 -12.94 10.98
N ASN A 104 -13.54 -14.15 10.65
CA ASN A 104 -12.21 -14.67 11.00
C ASN A 104 -11.17 -14.49 9.86
N PHE A 105 -11.56 -13.97 8.72
CA PHE A 105 -10.66 -13.90 7.55
C PHE A 105 -9.38 -13.12 7.84
N LEU A 106 -9.47 -11.99 8.51
CA LEU A 106 -8.33 -11.14 8.83
C LEU A 106 -7.59 -11.53 10.12
N LYS A 107 -8.05 -12.52 10.89
CA LYS A 107 -7.35 -12.96 12.11
C LYS A 107 -5.97 -13.52 11.76
N GLY A 108 -4.93 -12.85 12.27
CA GLY A 108 -3.53 -13.18 11.97
C GLY A 108 -3.07 -12.83 10.55
N ARG A 109 -3.93 -12.23 9.73
CA ARG A 109 -3.63 -11.86 8.34
C ARG A 109 -3.65 -10.36 8.09
N SER A 110 -4.24 -9.58 8.99
CA SER A 110 -4.23 -8.12 8.89
C SER A 110 -2.80 -7.57 8.97
N SER A 111 -2.59 -6.38 8.43
CA SER A 111 -1.41 -5.58 8.76
C SER A 111 -1.43 -5.25 10.25
N LEU A 112 -0.24 -5.11 10.85
CA LEU A 112 -0.12 -4.88 12.29
C LEU A 112 -0.26 -3.41 12.66
N ARG A 113 -0.02 -2.53 11.68
CA ARG A 113 -0.01 -1.08 11.90
C ARG A 113 -0.56 -0.33 10.70
N ILE A 114 -1.26 0.75 10.98
CA ILE A 114 -1.59 1.81 10.02
C ILE A 114 -0.84 3.08 10.44
N VAL A 115 -0.07 3.66 9.51
CA VAL A 115 0.59 4.95 9.71
C VAL A 115 -0.08 5.99 8.82
N LEU A 116 -0.48 7.11 9.43
CA LEU A 116 -1.19 8.19 8.73
C LEU A 116 -0.23 9.34 8.44
N TYR A 117 -0.25 9.80 7.20
CA TYR A 117 0.55 10.91 6.70
C TYR A 117 -0.34 12.03 6.17
N GLY A 118 -0.05 13.27 6.57
CA GLY A 118 -0.87 14.43 6.22
C GLY A 118 -0.84 14.78 4.73
N GLY A 119 0.29 14.54 4.06
CA GLY A 119 0.49 14.83 2.63
C GLY A 119 0.77 13.59 1.80
N GLY A 120 1.10 13.82 0.51
CA GLY A 120 1.41 12.78 -0.45
C GLY A 120 2.80 12.14 -0.28
N ASN A 121 3.09 11.16 -1.12
CA ASN A 121 4.37 10.42 -1.14
C ASN A 121 4.98 10.45 -2.57
N PRO A 122 5.39 11.62 -3.07
CA PRO A 122 6.06 11.69 -4.36
C PRO A 122 7.47 11.10 -4.27
N ASP A 123 7.85 10.34 -5.29
CA ASP A 123 9.22 9.90 -5.47
C ASP A 123 10.11 11.00 -6.10
N ASN A 124 11.37 10.66 -6.42
CA ASN A 124 12.32 11.62 -7.01
C ASN A 124 11.92 12.10 -8.41
N ASN A 125 11.06 11.37 -9.11
CA ASN A 125 10.53 11.73 -10.43
C ASN A 125 9.20 12.48 -10.33
N GLY A 126 8.71 12.77 -9.12
CA GLY A 126 7.43 13.41 -8.86
C GLY A 126 6.22 12.47 -9.03
N VAL A 127 6.45 11.17 -9.17
CA VAL A 127 5.39 10.17 -9.21
C VAL A 127 4.89 9.91 -7.79
N GLU A 128 3.61 10.17 -7.57
CA GLU A 128 3.00 9.90 -6.28
C GLU A 128 2.73 8.40 -6.11
N LEU A 129 3.30 7.81 -5.07
CA LEU A 129 3.13 6.40 -4.73
C LEU A 129 2.02 6.24 -3.70
N LEU A 130 1.17 5.23 -3.89
CA LEU A 130 0.05 4.92 -2.99
C LEU A 130 0.50 4.27 -1.66
N TYR A 131 1.76 3.88 -1.55
CA TYR A 131 2.33 3.18 -0.40
C TYR A 131 3.80 3.56 -0.24
N ASN A 132 4.40 3.17 0.90
CA ASN A 132 5.84 3.31 1.09
C ASN A 132 6.55 2.01 0.67
N PRO A 133 7.32 2.01 -0.42
CA PRO A 133 7.98 0.79 -0.91
C PRO A 133 9.09 0.27 0.03
N GLN A 134 9.49 1.05 1.03
CA GLN A 134 10.53 0.69 2.00
C GLN A 134 9.96 0.06 3.28
N THR A 135 8.64 0.06 3.47
CA THR A 135 8.00 -0.57 4.61
C THR A 135 7.63 -2.03 4.32
N SER A 136 7.55 -2.84 5.38
CA SER A 136 7.05 -4.20 5.23
C SER A 136 5.55 -4.21 4.95
N ALA A 137 5.03 -5.26 4.33
CA ALA A 137 3.59 -5.43 4.13
C ALA A 137 2.79 -5.56 5.45
N ALA A 138 3.47 -5.68 6.60
CA ALA A 138 2.83 -5.61 7.91
C ALA A 138 2.41 -4.19 8.33
N GLU A 139 2.81 -3.16 7.57
CA GLU A 139 2.42 -1.77 7.80
C GLU A 139 1.66 -1.23 6.58
N ILE A 140 0.54 -0.56 6.84
CA ILE A 140 -0.21 0.21 5.83
C ILE A 140 0.11 1.68 6.04
N SER A 141 0.64 2.34 5.02
CA SER A 141 0.91 3.77 4.99
C SER A 141 -0.21 4.47 4.21
N LEU A 142 -0.98 5.35 4.87
CA LEU A 142 -2.05 6.12 4.24
C LEU A 142 -1.63 7.58 4.11
N TYR A 143 -1.53 8.04 2.88
CA TYR A 143 -1.10 9.38 2.51
C TYR A 143 -2.28 10.30 2.20
N ASN A 144 -2.02 11.62 2.09
CA ASN A 144 -3.02 12.65 1.76
C ASN A 144 -4.20 12.73 2.75
N VAL A 145 -3.97 12.34 4.01
CA VAL A 145 -5.02 12.35 5.05
C VAL A 145 -5.63 13.75 5.24
N ASN A 146 -4.83 14.81 5.10
CA ASN A 146 -5.33 16.19 5.27
C ASN A 146 -6.27 16.64 4.14
N ASP A 147 -6.16 16.03 2.97
CA ASP A 147 -6.98 16.35 1.79
C ASP A 147 -8.21 15.45 1.67
N PHE A 148 -8.31 14.45 2.55
CA PHE A 148 -9.46 13.55 2.56
C PHE A 148 -10.75 14.29 2.90
N ASP A 149 -11.77 14.04 2.08
CA ASP A 149 -13.12 14.51 2.26
C ASP A 149 -14.08 13.34 1.97
N PRO A 150 -14.85 12.86 2.97
CA PRO A 150 -15.72 11.71 2.81
C PRO A 150 -16.83 11.91 1.75
N LYS A 151 -17.12 13.18 1.39
CA LYS A 151 -18.11 13.53 0.35
C LYS A 151 -17.53 13.51 -1.05
N LYS A 152 -16.22 13.43 -1.20
CA LYS A 152 -15.55 13.47 -2.51
C LYS A 152 -15.13 12.07 -2.95
N ALA A 153 -15.77 11.60 -4.01
CA ALA A 153 -15.46 10.30 -4.61
C ALA A 153 -13.97 10.14 -4.96
N GLU A 154 -13.30 11.22 -5.37
CA GLU A 154 -11.89 11.20 -5.78
C GLU A 154 -10.96 10.91 -4.60
N THR A 155 -11.14 11.55 -3.44
CA THR A 155 -10.31 11.34 -2.26
C THR A 155 -10.58 9.97 -1.63
N LEU A 156 -11.83 9.52 -1.62
CA LEU A 156 -12.21 8.18 -1.19
C LEU A 156 -11.60 7.12 -2.12
N TYR A 157 -11.62 7.34 -3.43
CA TYR A 157 -11.02 6.46 -4.41
C TYR A 157 -9.52 6.23 -4.13
N VAL A 158 -8.74 7.30 -3.95
CA VAL A 158 -7.30 7.21 -3.65
C VAL A 158 -7.05 6.46 -2.34
N LEU A 159 -7.82 6.78 -1.29
CA LEU A 159 -7.71 6.11 0.00
C LEU A 159 -7.93 4.61 -0.11
N LEU A 160 -9.02 4.19 -0.76
CA LEU A 160 -9.35 2.77 -0.92
C LEU A 160 -8.37 2.03 -1.84
N ARG A 161 -7.89 2.69 -2.91
CA ARG A 161 -6.83 2.15 -3.76
C ARG A 161 -5.59 1.84 -2.93
N SER A 162 -5.13 2.82 -2.13
CA SER A 162 -3.96 2.67 -1.26
C SER A 162 -4.16 1.54 -0.25
N PHE A 163 -5.31 1.51 0.43
CA PHE A 163 -5.62 0.48 1.42
C PHE A 163 -5.66 -0.93 0.82
N HIS A 164 -6.43 -1.14 -0.26
CA HIS A 164 -6.59 -2.46 -0.88
C HIS A 164 -5.30 -2.96 -1.55
N HIS A 165 -4.48 -2.07 -2.11
CA HIS A 165 -3.17 -2.42 -2.64
C HIS A 165 -2.27 -3.02 -1.56
N GLN A 166 -2.15 -2.34 -0.43
CA GLN A 166 -1.30 -2.78 0.67
C GLN A 166 -1.86 -4.02 1.37
N MET A 167 -3.18 -4.15 1.49
CA MET A 167 -3.83 -5.37 1.98
C MET A 167 -3.56 -6.56 1.04
N ALA A 168 -3.63 -6.37 -0.28
CA ALA A 168 -3.29 -7.42 -1.24
C ALA A 168 -1.83 -7.86 -1.09
N LYS A 169 -0.87 -6.93 -0.96
CA LYS A 169 0.55 -7.26 -0.70
C LYS A 169 0.71 -8.02 0.61
N ARG A 170 0.00 -7.63 1.67
CA ARG A 170 0.03 -8.34 2.95
C ARG A 170 -0.51 -9.76 2.83
N LEU A 171 -1.61 -9.95 2.13
CA LEU A 171 -2.21 -11.28 1.95
C LEU A 171 -1.33 -12.17 1.06
N MET A 172 -0.69 -11.64 0.01
CA MET A 172 0.28 -12.39 -0.81
C MET A 172 1.50 -12.84 -0.01
N GLU A 173 1.97 -12.03 0.96
CA GLU A 173 3.09 -12.41 1.84
C GLU A 173 2.72 -13.61 2.73
N LEU A 174 1.49 -13.63 3.23
CA LEU A 174 0.99 -14.65 4.18
C LEU A 174 0.35 -15.86 3.50
N MET A 175 -0.16 -15.68 2.30
CA MET A 175 -0.84 -16.68 1.49
C MET A 175 -0.12 -16.78 0.15
N PRO A 176 0.97 -17.55 0.06
CA PRO A 176 1.88 -17.55 -1.08
C PRO A 176 1.18 -17.87 -2.40
N TYR A 177 1.57 -17.18 -3.45
CA TYR A 177 1.13 -17.39 -4.81
C TYR A 177 2.28 -17.85 -5.71
N GLU A 178 1.95 -18.36 -6.87
CA GLU A 178 2.93 -18.81 -7.85
C GLU A 178 3.56 -17.59 -8.57
N ARG A 179 4.42 -16.88 -7.83
CA ARG A 179 5.04 -15.62 -8.24
C ARG A 179 5.71 -15.71 -9.62
N ASP A 180 6.50 -16.76 -9.86
CA ASP A 180 7.23 -16.89 -11.12
C ASP A 180 6.31 -17.13 -12.31
N ALA A 181 5.16 -17.78 -12.09
CA ALA A 181 4.15 -17.96 -13.14
C ALA A 181 3.48 -16.62 -13.49
N PHE A 182 3.15 -15.80 -12.49
CA PHE A 182 2.60 -14.46 -12.71
C PHE A 182 3.62 -13.51 -13.35
N LEU A 183 4.86 -13.49 -12.85
CA LEU A 183 5.96 -12.68 -13.38
C LEU A 183 6.15 -12.90 -14.89
N LYS A 184 6.15 -14.15 -15.34
CA LYS A 184 6.40 -14.52 -16.75
C LYS A 184 5.38 -13.95 -17.73
N ILE A 185 4.18 -13.60 -17.29
CA ILE A 185 3.14 -13.03 -18.17
C ILE A 185 3.63 -11.73 -18.81
N SER A 186 4.33 -10.87 -18.04
CA SER A 186 4.80 -9.56 -18.52
C SER A 186 6.23 -9.23 -18.08
N GLU A 187 7.10 -10.23 -17.86
CA GLU A 187 8.44 -10.08 -17.27
C GLU A 187 9.30 -8.99 -17.92
N ALA A 188 9.28 -8.92 -19.25
CA ALA A 188 10.08 -7.97 -20.01
C ALA A 188 9.63 -6.50 -19.85
N ARG A 189 8.45 -6.26 -19.27
CA ARG A 189 7.84 -4.92 -19.15
C ARG A 189 7.98 -4.31 -17.77
N TYR A 190 8.35 -5.09 -16.74
CA TYR A 190 8.53 -4.56 -15.39
C TYR A 190 9.79 -3.72 -15.25
N THR A 191 9.66 -2.58 -14.57
CA THR A 191 10.73 -1.57 -14.43
C THR A 191 11.61 -1.77 -13.21
N ARG A 192 11.36 -2.83 -12.42
CA ARG A 192 12.11 -3.15 -11.19
C ARG A 192 12.08 -2.00 -10.16
N GLY A 193 10.93 -1.37 -10.03
CA GLY A 193 10.71 -0.27 -9.10
C GLY A 193 11.07 1.13 -9.62
N SER A 194 11.64 1.25 -10.85
CA SER A 194 11.88 2.57 -11.45
C SER A 194 10.59 3.17 -11.99
N THR A 195 10.38 4.46 -11.73
CA THR A 195 9.26 5.25 -12.25
C THR A 195 9.59 6.03 -13.52
N ASP A 196 10.84 5.94 -14.01
CA ASP A 196 11.31 6.72 -15.19
C ASP A 196 10.44 6.53 -16.43
N LEU A 197 9.95 5.31 -16.66
CA LEU A 197 9.08 4.98 -17.79
C LEU A 197 7.69 5.60 -17.66
N ILE A 198 7.14 5.64 -16.46
CA ILE A 198 5.77 6.04 -16.21
C ILE A 198 5.63 7.52 -15.85
N ALA A 199 6.68 8.18 -15.38
CA ALA A 199 6.65 9.58 -14.98
C ALA A 199 6.23 10.54 -16.12
N PRO A 200 6.79 10.46 -17.37
CA PRO A 200 6.37 11.34 -18.45
C PRO A 200 4.89 11.20 -18.84
N PRO A 201 4.36 9.99 -19.12
CA PRO A 201 2.94 9.85 -19.44
C PRO A 201 2.03 10.18 -18.24
N LEU A 202 2.43 9.85 -17.01
CA LEU A 202 1.64 10.15 -15.81
C LEU A 202 1.49 11.67 -15.59
N GLY A 203 2.49 12.46 -15.94
CA GLY A 203 2.46 13.91 -15.85
C GLY A 203 1.39 14.59 -16.72
N SER A 204 0.86 13.91 -17.74
CA SER A 204 -0.22 14.42 -18.58
C SER A 204 -1.63 14.27 -17.96
N TYR A 205 -1.77 13.44 -16.92
CA TYR A 205 -3.04 13.20 -16.24
C TYR A 205 -3.23 14.14 -15.05
N THR A 206 -4.46 14.60 -14.85
CA THR A 206 -4.77 15.63 -13.85
C THR A 206 -5.62 15.10 -12.70
N THR A 207 -6.49 14.12 -12.97
CA THR A 207 -7.39 13.61 -11.95
C THR A 207 -6.80 12.38 -11.23
N PRO A 208 -7.14 12.16 -9.95
CA PRO A 208 -6.73 10.98 -9.22
C PRO A 208 -7.12 9.66 -9.90
N LYS A 209 -8.30 9.61 -10.52
CA LYS A 209 -8.79 8.41 -11.22
C LYS A 209 -7.94 8.07 -12.44
N GLU A 210 -7.45 9.07 -13.19
CA GLU A 210 -6.52 8.86 -14.30
C GLU A 210 -5.14 8.45 -13.85
N LYS A 211 -4.65 9.03 -12.74
CA LYS A 211 -3.31 8.75 -12.20
C LYS A 211 -3.23 7.36 -11.55
N PHE A 212 -4.21 7.01 -10.74
CA PHE A 212 -4.18 5.81 -9.91
C PHE A 212 -5.16 4.72 -10.33
N GLY A 213 -5.94 4.94 -11.37
CA GLY A 213 -6.96 4.00 -11.84
C GLY A 213 -6.60 3.29 -13.12
N LEU A 214 -7.64 2.68 -13.72
CA LEU A 214 -7.56 2.09 -15.06
C LEU A 214 -7.14 3.15 -16.07
N ASN A 215 -5.97 2.98 -16.62
CA ASN A 215 -5.31 3.98 -17.44
C ASN A 215 -5.14 3.48 -18.89
N GLY A 216 -5.60 4.26 -19.88
CA GLY A 216 -5.56 3.87 -21.29
C GLY A 216 -4.17 3.52 -21.79
N TRP A 217 -3.15 4.33 -21.45
CA TRP A 217 -1.76 4.08 -21.83
C TRP A 217 -1.24 2.75 -21.25
N ALA A 218 -1.54 2.48 -19.98
CA ALA A 218 -1.18 1.24 -19.32
C ALA A 218 -1.95 0.03 -19.90
N ASN A 219 -3.27 0.20 -20.15
CA ASN A 219 -4.10 -0.87 -20.69
C ASN A 219 -3.60 -1.34 -22.06
N MET A 220 -3.25 -0.44 -22.99
CA MET A 220 -2.67 -0.76 -24.29
C MET A 220 -1.30 -1.48 -24.18
N ARG A 221 -0.73 -1.57 -22.99
CA ARG A 221 0.51 -2.31 -22.68
C ARG A 221 0.30 -3.54 -21.79
N GLY A 222 -0.97 -3.95 -21.61
CA GLY A 222 -1.34 -5.15 -20.86
C GLY A 222 -1.34 -4.97 -19.34
N PHE A 223 -1.42 -3.73 -18.83
CA PHE A 223 -1.45 -3.41 -17.41
C PHE A 223 -2.74 -2.68 -17.03
N TYR A 224 -3.15 -2.79 -15.76
CA TYR A 224 -4.33 -2.09 -15.24
C TYR A 224 -4.06 -0.60 -15.06
N THR A 225 -2.95 -0.29 -14.40
CA THR A 225 -2.58 1.06 -13.98
C THR A 225 -1.13 1.36 -14.32
N MET A 226 -0.74 2.60 -14.17
CA MET A 226 0.65 3.03 -14.35
C MET A 226 1.57 2.41 -13.29
N LEU A 227 1.13 2.23 -12.06
CA LEU A 227 1.93 1.64 -10.98
C LEU A 227 2.14 0.13 -11.16
N SER A 228 1.33 -0.53 -11.99
CA SER A 228 1.51 -1.95 -12.36
C SER A 228 2.87 -2.26 -12.99
N PHE A 229 3.54 -1.28 -13.59
CA PHE A 229 4.85 -1.47 -14.23
C PHE A 229 6.00 -1.67 -13.23
N LEU A 230 5.83 -1.30 -11.97
CA LEU A 230 6.92 -1.27 -11.00
C LEU A 230 7.48 -2.66 -10.70
N SER A 231 6.60 -3.64 -10.45
CA SER A 231 6.97 -5.03 -10.19
C SER A 231 5.79 -5.98 -10.40
N ALA A 232 6.04 -7.28 -10.43
CA ALA A 232 4.97 -8.29 -10.48
C ALA A 232 4.08 -8.26 -9.23
N GLU A 233 4.65 -7.98 -8.06
CA GLU A 233 3.93 -7.85 -6.80
C GLU A 233 3.03 -6.61 -6.80
N ASP A 234 3.52 -5.48 -7.35
CA ASP A 234 2.72 -4.27 -7.49
C ASP A 234 1.62 -4.47 -8.51
N ASP A 235 1.90 -5.10 -9.66
CA ASP A 235 0.91 -5.39 -10.69
C ASP A 235 -0.24 -6.26 -10.15
N PHE A 236 0.09 -7.31 -9.41
CA PHE A 236 -0.91 -8.13 -8.75
C PHE A 236 -1.78 -7.31 -7.79
N ALA A 237 -1.15 -6.51 -6.92
CA ALA A 237 -1.84 -5.66 -5.96
C ALA A 237 -2.66 -4.54 -6.64
N GLU A 238 -2.17 -4.02 -7.76
CA GLU A 238 -2.88 -3.06 -8.60
C GLU A 238 -4.14 -3.67 -9.24
N ILE A 239 -4.08 -4.90 -9.72
CA ILE A 239 -5.27 -5.62 -10.23
C ILE A 239 -6.30 -5.77 -9.13
N VAL A 240 -5.91 -6.27 -7.95
CA VAL A 240 -6.84 -6.44 -6.83
C VAL A 240 -7.47 -5.13 -6.41
N SER A 241 -6.65 -4.13 -6.10
CA SER A 241 -7.13 -2.88 -5.53
C SER A 241 -7.93 -2.04 -6.53
N THR A 242 -7.56 -2.06 -7.82
CA THR A 242 -8.32 -1.36 -8.87
C THR A 242 -9.66 -2.04 -9.13
N THR A 243 -9.70 -3.37 -9.14
CA THR A 243 -10.95 -4.13 -9.31
C THR A 243 -11.95 -3.81 -8.19
N LEU A 244 -11.49 -3.70 -6.93
CA LEU A 244 -12.37 -3.44 -5.79
C LEU A 244 -12.98 -2.03 -5.78
N VAL A 245 -12.43 -1.09 -6.55
CA VAL A 245 -12.96 0.29 -6.63
C VAL A 245 -13.53 0.64 -8.02
N SER A 246 -13.57 -0.33 -8.94
CA SER A 246 -14.06 -0.15 -10.30
C SER A 246 -15.23 -1.08 -10.58
N SER A 247 -16.17 -0.63 -11.38
CA SER A 247 -17.28 -1.47 -11.85
C SER A 247 -16.78 -2.55 -12.83
N PRO A 248 -17.49 -3.68 -12.97
CA PRO A 248 -17.17 -4.68 -13.99
C PRO A 248 -17.14 -4.11 -15.41
N GLN A 249 -17.97 -3.10 -15.69
CA GLN A 249 -17.99 -2.42 -17.00
C GLN A 249 -16.66 -1.67 -17.24
N GLU A 250 -16.11 -0.96 -16.25
CA GLU A 250 -14.84 -0.25 -16.37
C GLU A 250 -13.67 -1.23 -16.64
N ILE A 251 -13.68 -2.40 -15.98
CA ILE A 251 -12.68 -3.46 -16.23
C ILE A 251 -12.80 -4.02 -17.66
N ASN A 252 -14.03 -4.27 -18.12
CA ASN A 252 -14.26 -4.72 -19.48
C ASN A 252 -13.82 -3.68 -20.52
N ASP A 253 -14.05 -2.41 -20.27
CA ASP A 253 -13.63 -1.34 -21.17
C ASP A 253 -12.10 -1.17 -21.16
N ALA A 254 -11.43 -1.43 -20.03
CA ALA A 254 -9.96 -1.52 -19.97
C ALA A 254 -9.42 -2.70 -20.80
N ALA A 255 -10.07 -3.86 -20.73
CA ALA A 255 -9.70 -5.01 -21.55
C ALA A 255 -9.89 -4.74 -23.06
N LYS A 256 -10.94 -4.02 -23.46
CA LYS A 256 -11.13 -3.56 -24.85
C LYS A 256 -10.02 -2.59 -25.29
N ARG A 257 -9.65 -1.64 -24.44
CA ARG A 257 -8.51 -0.75 -24.71
C ARG A 257 -7.21 -1.50 -24.91
N ALA A 258 -6.98 -2.56 -24.11
CA ALA A 258 -5.82 -3.42 -24.29
C ALA A 258 -5.80 -4.13 -25.64
N ALA A 259 -6.97 -4.43 -26.22
CA ALA A 259 -7.13 -5.04 -27.54
C ALA A 259 -7.10 -4.02 -28.70
N THR A 260 -7.04 -2.72 -28.42
CA THR A 260 -7.11 -1.67 -29.44
C THR A 260 -5.70 -1.24 -29.86
N PRO A 261 -5.34 -1.34 -31.16
CA PRO A 261 -4.08 -0.84 -31.67
C PRO A 261 -3.87 0.65 -31.35
N GLU A 262 -2.64 1.09 -31.15
CA GLU A 262 -2.34 2.49 -30.81
C GLU A 262 -2.73 3.47 -31.93
N ASP A 263 -2.73 2.98 -33.18
CA ASP A 263 -3.14 3.74 -34.37
C ASP A 263 -4.58 3.41 -34.86
N ALA A 264 -5.46 2.92 -33.97
CA ALA A 264 -6.81 2.49 -34.36
C ALA A 264 -7.65 3.63 -34.95
N ASP A 265 -7.53 4.86 -34.42
CA ASP A 265 -8.31 6.03 -34.86
C ASP A 265 -7.74 6.63 -36.17
N GLU A 266 -6.44 6.53 -36.39
CA GLU A 266 -5.73 7.01 -37.59
C GLU A 266 -4.64 6.00 -37.94
N PRO A 267 -4.97 4.96 -38.73
CA PRO A 267 -4.02 3.90 -39.08
C PRO A 267 -2.77 4.45 -39.74
N ASP A 268 -1.59 3.99 -39.29
CA ASP A 268 -0.32 4.39 -39.88
C ASP A 268 -0.30 4.01 -41.38
N PRO A 269 0.10 4.93 -42.28
CA PRO A 269 0.15 4.68 -43.71
C PRO A 269 1.17 3.60 -44.10
N ASP A 270 2.15 3.30 -43.25
CA ASP A 270 3.05 2.15 -43.44
C ASP A 270 2.37 0.88 -42.90
N PRO A 271 2.04 -0.08 -43.78
CA PRO A 271 1.40 -1.32 -43.35
C PRO A 271 2.22 -2.14 -42.34
N SER A 272 3.54 -1.98 -42.30
CA SER A 272 4.41 -2.69 -41.35
C SER A 272 4.29 -2.12 -39.95
N VAL A 273 4.11 -0.80 -39.82
CA VAL A 273 3.86 -0.11 -38.57
C VAL A 273 2.49 -0.47 -38.04
N HIS A 274 1.46 -0.40 -38.87
CA HIS A 274 0.10 -0.81 -38.52
C HIS A 274 0.04 -2.27 -38.03
N GLN A 275 0.71 -3.20 -38.73
CA GLN A 275 0.78 -4.60 -38.28
C GLN A 275 1.50 -4.76 -36.94
N ARG A 276 2.52 -3.94 -36.67
CA ARG A 276 3.21 -3.94 -35.37
C ARG A 276 2.24 -3.54 -34.24
N TYR A 277 1.51 -2.43 -34.39
CA TYR A 277 0.52 -2.01 -33.41
C TYR A 277 -0.58 -3.05 -33.19
N ALA A 278 -1.06 -3.70 -34.23
CA ALA A 278 -2.03 -4.78 -34.10
C ALA A 278 -1.50 -5.96 -33.28
N LYS A 279 -0.24 -6.38 -33.49
CA LYS A 279 0.42 -7.44 -32.70
C LYS A 279 0.65 -7.03 -31.25
N GLU A 280 1.06 -5.77 -31.03
CA GLU A 280 1.26 -5.21 -29.69
C GLU A 280 -0.06 -5.19 -28.90
N ALA A 281 -1.17 -4.83 -29.54
CA ALA A 281 -2.51 -4.87 -28.96
C ALA A 281 -2.98 -6.30 -28.65
N GLU A 282 -2.76 -7.25 -29.57
CA GLU A 282 -3.05 -8.67 -29.32
C GLU A 282 -2.30 -9.19 -28.09
N GLN A 283 -0.99 -8.90 -28.00
CA GLN A 283 -0.17 -9.29 -26.86
C GLN A 283 -0.60 -8.60 -25.56
N ALA A 284 -0.90 -7.30 -25.60
CA ALA A 284 -1.37 -6.54 -24.44
C ALA A 284 -2.71 -7.08 -23.92
N HIS A 285 -3.66 -7.39 -24.81
CA HIS A 285 -4.94 -7.99 -24.42
C HIS A 285 -4.77 -9.38 -23.80
N LYS A 286 -3.88 -10.19 -24.38
CA LYS A 286 -3.55 -11.51 -23.84
C LYS A 286 -2.98 -11.39 -22.43
N GLU A 287 -1.95 -10.56 -22.23
CA GLU A 287 -1.33 -10.34 -20.92
C GLU A 287 -2.33 -9.81 -19.90
N PHE A 288 -3.16 -8.83 -20.27
CA PHE A 288 -4.19 -8.23 -19.41
C PHE A 288 -5.16 -9.30 -18.90
N THR A 289 -5.68 -10.13 -19.82
CA THR A 289 -6.68 -11.17 -19.49
C THR A 289 -6.08 -12.36 -18.75
N GLU A 290 -4.84 -12.76 -19.05
CA GLU A 290 -4.14 -13.82 -18.32
C GLU A 290 -3.86 -13.42 -16.87
N LYS A 291 -3.42 -12.19 -16.63
CA LYS A 291 -3.22 -11.67 -15.28
C LYS A 291 -4.52 -11.60 -14.49
N GLN A 292 -5.61 -11.13 -15.11
CA GLN A 292 -6.92 -11.12 -14.47
C GLN A 292 -7.35 -12.53 -14.04
N LYS A 293 -7.28 -13.51 -14.95
CA LYS A 293 -7.61 -14.91 -14.65
C LYS A 293 -6.75 -15.50 -13.55
N PHE A 294 -5.46 -15.14 -13.53
CA PHE A 294 -4.53 -15.59 -12.49
C PHE A 294 -4.96 -15.07 -11.11
N VAL A 295 -5.24 -13.77 -11.01
CA VAL A 295 -5.69 -13.14 -9.76
C VAL A 295 -7.02 -13.71 -9.28
N ASP A 296 -7.99 -13.88 -10.19
CA ASP A 296 -9.29 -14.50 -9.87
C ASP A 296 -9.12 -15.92 -9.32
N ALA A 297 -8.30 -16.73 -9.97
CA ALA A 297 -8.03 -18.10 -9.56
C ALA A 297 -7.34 -18.16 -8.18
N TYR A 298 -6.37 -17.26 -7.95
CA TYR A 298 -5.68 -17.14 -6.67
C TYR A 298 -6.65 -16.76 -5.55
N ILE A 299 -7.42 -15.70 -5.71
CA ILE A 299 -8.37 -15.23 -4.69
C ILE A 299 -9.39 -16.33 -4.38
N LYS A 300 -9.92 -17.00 -5.39
CA LYS A 300 -10.84 -18.11 -5.20
C LYS A 300 -10.21 -19.28 -4.44
N LYS A 301 -8.96 -19.63 -4.77
CA LYS A 301 -8.25 -20.76 -4.17
C LYS A 301 -7.76 -20.47 -2.75
N GLU A 302 -7.09 -19.33 -2.55
CA GLU A 302 -6.36 -19.04 -1.31
C GLU A 302 -7.20 -18.22 -0.31
N TRP A 303 -8.05 -17.30 -0.82
CA TRP A 303 -8.91 -16.52 0.05
C TRP A 303 -10.27 -17.19 0.27
N HIS A 304 -10.64 -18.15 -0.58
CA HIS A 304 -11.97 -18.77 -0.61
C HIS A 304 -13.10 -17.76 -0.85
N ILE A 305 -12.81 -16.69 -1.58
CA ILE A 305 -13.72 -15.60 -1.91
C ILE A 305 -14.01 -15.62 -3.40
N ASP A 306 -15.28 -15.39 -3.77
CA ASP A 306 -15.68 -15.04 -5.13
C ASP A 306 -15.30 -13.58 -5.38
N PHE A 307 -14.29 -13.35 -6.25
CA PHE A 307 -13.74 -12.01 -6.45
C PHE A 307 -14.72 -11.06 -7.15
N LEU A 308 -15.53 -11.56 -8.09
CA LEU A 308 -16.58 -10.76 -8.72
C LEU A 308 -17.63 -10.32 -7.71
N ARG A 309 -18.04 -11.23 -6.81
CA ARG A 309 -18.96 -10.90 -5.73
C ARG A 309 -18.38 -9.84 -4.79
N MET A 310 -17.09 -9.97 -4.46
CA MET A 310 -16.38 -9.00 -3.62
C MET A 310 -16.31 -7.64 -4.30
N GLN A 311 -16.00 -7.58 -5.59
CA GLN A 311 -16.02 -6.36 -6.40
C GLN A 311 -17.39 -5.67 -6.37
N LEU A 312 -18.46 -6.40 -6.69
CA LEU A 312 -19.81 -5.86 -6.72
C LEU A 312 -20.26 -5.33 -5.36
N MET A 313 -19.90 -6.03 -4.28
CA MET A 313 -20.18 -5.59 -2.91
C MET A 313 -19.39 -4.33 -2.56
N SER A 314 -18.09 -4.27 -2.91
CA SER A 314 -17.24 -3.11 -2.67
C SER A 314 -17.79 -1.86 -3.37
N VAL A 315 -18.03 -1.93 -4.67
CA VAL A 315 -18.57 -0.81 -5.46
C VAL A 315 -19.91 -0.33 -4.90
N ARG A 316 -20.82 -1.26 -4.56
CA ARG A 316 -22.10 -0.91 -3.94
C ARG A 316 -21.93 -0.21 -2.59
N ARG A 317 -21.01 -0.66 -1.73
CA ARG A 317 -20.73 -0.02 -0.43
C ARG A 317 -20.16 1.39 -0.63
N ILE A 318 -19.27 1.59 -1.59
CA ILE A 318 -18.73 2.91 -1.96
C ILE A 318 -19.86 3.86 -2.39
N ASP A 319 -20.76 3.39 -3.26
CA ASP A 319 -21.90 4.20 -3.71
C ASP A 319 -22.85 4.60 -2.56
N ILE A 320 -23.08 3.67 -1.63
CA ILE A 320 -23.92 3.94 -0.45
C ILE A 320 -23.22 4.93 0.49
N TYR A 321 -21.92 4.74 0.73
CA TYR A 321 -21.13 5.64 1.57
C TYR A 321 -21.18 7.09 1.06
N LEU A 322 -20.92 7.29 -0.23
CA LEU A 322 -20.96 8.62 -0.86
C LEU A 322 -22.35 9.27 -0.85
N LYS A 323 -23.43 8.49 -0.79
CA LYS A 323 -24.79 9.03 -0.68
C LYS A 323 -25.16 9.44 0.75
N ASN A 324 -24.51 8.85 1.74
CA ASN A 324 -24.80 9.08 3.14
C ASN A 324 -23.97 10.22 3.75
N HIS A 325 -22.88 10.61 3.11
CA HIS A 325 -22.01 11.72 3.51
C HIS A 325 -22.19 12.93 2.61
#